data_4f327b56d08b3222817e4634b795e780
#
_entry.id   4f327b56d08b3222817e4634b795e780
#
_cell.length_a   1.000
_cell.length_b   1.000
_cell.length_c   1.000
_cell.angle_alpha   90.00
_cell.angle_beta   90.00
_cell.angle_gamma   90.00
#
_symmetry.space_group_name_H-M   'P 1'
#
loop_
_entity.id
_entity.type
_entity.pdbx_description
1 polymer ?
#
loop_
_entity_poly.entity_id
_entity_poly.type
_entity_poly.pdbx_seq_one_letter_code
_entity_poly.pdbx_strand_id
1 'polypeptide(L)'
;MHLLLYYLECIVNLFKSSEKIGIAGGLAYIKKNNKWIYETISSKNHVRGPFKAYRKDCFKAIGGLKQSIGWDTVDVLLAQYYGWKIKTDTTLKVKHLKPTGKYYNPKNRFLQGEAFYKMRYGFTITLIAAIKKGLTNLSFISFVNDLKGFFKAKTNKTEYLVSEAEGKFIRKLRWKGIKSNILS
;
A
#
# COMPACT_ATOMS: atom_id res chain seq x y z
N MET A 1 -21.68 -11.32 -15.22
CA MET A 1 -20.57 -12.00 -15.91
C MET A 1 -19.80 -11.04 -16.86
N HIS A 2 -20.44 -10.27 -17.72
CA HIS A 2 -19.76 -9.33 -18.66
C HIS A 2 -18.79 -8.32 -18.01
N LEU A 3 -19.13 -7.70 -16.88
CA LEU A 3 -18.28 -6.69 -16.21
C LEU A 3 -16.95 -7.26 -15.70
N LEU A 4 -16.93 -8.50 -15.23
CA LEU A 4 -15.71 -9.15 -14.75
C LEU A 4 -14.79 -9.52 -15.93
N LEU A 5 -15.35 -10.03 -17.02
CA LEU A 5 -14.60 -10.35 -18.24
C LEU A 5 -13.96 -9.08 -18.83
N TYR A 6 -14.70 -7.98 -18.93
CA TYR A 6 -14.17 -6.70 -19.37
C TYR A 6 -13.03 -6.19 -18.50
N TYR A 7 -13.13 -6.30 -17.15
CA TYR A 7 -12.05 -5.93 -16.27
C TYR A 7 -10.77 -6.76 -16.52
N LEU A 8 -10.91 -8.07 -16.64
CA LEU A 8 -9.79 -8.96 -16.92
C LEU A 8 -9.15 -8.68 -18.27
N GLU A 9 -9.94 -8.44 -19.30
CA GLU A 9 -9.45 -8.08 -20.64
C GLU A 9 -8.63 -6.79 -20.63
N CYS A 10 -9.10 -5.73 -19.96
CA CYS A 10 -8.36 -4.49 -19.79
C CYS A 10 -7.04 -4.71 -19.05
N ILE A 11 -7.03 -5.52 -17.98
CA ILE A 11 -5.81 -5.85 -17.25
C ILE A 11 -4.82 -6.63 -18.12
N VAL A 12 -5.29 -7.59 -18.90
CA VAL A 12 -4.44 -8.34 -19.84
C VAL A 12 -3.85 -7.40 -20.89
N ASN A 13 -4.63 -6.47 -21.43
CA ASN A 13 -4.14 -5.47 -22.38
C ASN A 13 -3.08 -4.54 -21.77
N LEU A 14 -3.24 -4.15 -20.49
CA LEU A 14 -2.19 -3.41 -19.78
C LEU A 14 -0.89 -4.22 -19.71
N PHE A 15 -0.95 -5.50 -19.37
CA PHE A 15 0.25 -6.35 -19.32
C PHE A 15 0.87 -6.57 -20.71
N LYS A 16 0.07 -6.65 -21.77
CA LYS A 16 0.56 -6.74 -23.16
C LYS A 16 1.22 -5.45 -23.62
N SER A 17 0.80 -4.28 -23.11
CA SER A 17 1.36 -2.99 -23.51
C SER A 17 2.82 -2.78 -23.09
N SER A 18 3.31 -3.49 -22.07
CA SER A 18 4.71 -3.47 -21.66
C SER A 18 5.06 -4.67 -20.78
N GLU A 19 6.13 -5.35 -21.10
CA GLU A 19 6.68 -6.46 -20.29
C GLU A 19 7.16 -6.01 -18.91
N LYS A 20 7.48 -4.73 -18.74
CA LYS A 20 7.92 -4.17 -17.45
C LYS A 20 6.77 -3.93 -16.46
N ILE A 21 5.51 -4.03 -16.88
CA ILE A 21 4.37 -3.90 -15.95
C ILE A 21 4.25 -5.18 -15.15
N GLY A 22 4.50 -5.06 -13.84
CA GLY A 22 4.45 -6.18 -12.88
C GLY A 22 3.16 -6.22 -12.08
N ILE A 23 2.57 -5.05 -11.78
CA ILE A 23 1.30 -4.92 -11.06
C ILE A 23 0.38 -3.98 -11.84
N ALA A 24 -0.87 -4.39 -12.03
CA ALA A 24 -1.89 -3.61 -12.69
C ALA A 24 -3.24 -3.67 -11.94
N GLY A 25 -4.09 -2.67 -12.13
CA GLY A 25 -5.44 -2.66 -11.58
C GLY A 25 -6.22 -1.38 -11.90
N GLY A 26 -7.47 -1.32 -11.46
CA GLY A 26 -8.35 -0.17 -11.60
C GLY A 26 -8.41 0.72 -10.36
N LEU A 27 -9.31 1.71 -10.40
CA LEU A 27 -9.58 2.62 -9.30
C LEU A 27 -10.76 2.14 -8.44
N ALA A 28 -10.60 2.25 -7.11
CA ALA A 28 -11.67 1.94 -6.16
C ALA A 28 -12.66 3.10 -6.05
N TYR A 29 -13.95 2.78 -6.14
CA TYR A 29 -15.06 3.70 -5.90
C TYR A 29 -15.92 3.18 -4.76
N ILE A 30 -16.27 4.05 -3.82
CA ILE A 30 -17.16 3.77 -2.69
C ILE A 30 -18.48 4.50 -2.84
N LYS A 31 -19.54 3.94 -2.24
CA LYS A 31 -20.86 4.60 -2.21
C LYS A 31 -20.92 5.57 -1.03
N LYS A 32 -21.11 6.87 -1.30
CA LYS A 32 -21.34 7.92 -0.32
C LYS A 32 -22.51 8.78 -0.79
N ASN A 33 -23.49 9.04 0.08
CA ASN A 33 -24.71 9.80 -0.25
C ASN A 33 -25.37 9.34 -1.57
N ASN A 34 -25.53 8.03 -1.72
CA ASN A 34 -26.10 7.37 -2.91
C ASN A 34 -25.32 7.56 -4.23
N LYS A 35 -24.15 8.20 -4.22
CA LYS A 35 -23.26 8.40 -5.37
C LYS A 35 -21.98 7.57 -5.24
N TRP A 36 -21.47 7.07 -6.37
CA TRP A 36 -20.16 6.42 -6.41
C TRP A 36 -19.07 7.47 -6.60
N ILE A 37 -18.19 7.59 -5.58
CA ILE A 37 -17.08 8.54 -5.59
C ILE A 37 -15.76 7.79 -5.49
N TYR A 38 -14.71 8.36 -6.06
CA TYR A 38 -13.35 7.81 -5.93
C TYR A 38 -12.92 7.73 -4.47
N GLU A 39 -12.38 6.59 -4.06
CA GLU A 39 -11.88 6.38 -2.69
C GLU A 39 -10.48 6.98 -2.54
N THR A 40 -10.38 8.19 -1.97
CA THR A 40 -9.17 9.04 -1.93
C THR A 40 -8.07 8.60 -0.96
N ILE A 41 -8.17 7.41 -0.36
CA ILE A 41 -7.20 6.93 0.66
C ILE A 41 -5.80 6.67 0.06
N SER A 42 -5.69 6.45 -1.24
CA SER A 42 -4.41 6.26 -1.94
C SER A 42 -4.32 7.15 -3.19
N SER A 43 -3.09 7.41 -3.65
CA SER A 43 -2.90 8.11 -4.93
C SER A 43 -3.49 7.28 -6.09
N LYS A 44 -3.87 7.95 -7.19
CA LYS A 44 -4.35 7.29 -8.41
C LYS A 44 -3.31 6.34 -9.04
N ASN A 45 -2.04 6.50 -8.68
CA ASN A 45 -0.93 5.65 -9.14
C ASN A 45 -0.68 4.44 -8.24
N HIS A 46 -1.54 4.20 -7.26
CA HIS A 46 -1.45 3.06 -6.35
C HIS A 46 -2.64 2.12 -6.57
N VAL A 47 -2.36 0.90 -7.03
CA VAL A 47 -3.37 -0.14 -7.14
C VAL A 47 -3.68 -0.70 -5.76
N ARG A 48 -4.96 -0.73 -5.39
CA ARG A 48 -5.39 -1.26 -4.08
C ARG A 48 -5.38 -2.78 -4.04
N GLY A 49 -5.09 -3.33 -2.87
CA GLY A 49 -4.92 -4.76 -2.65
C GLY A 49 -5.97 -5.65 -3.32
N PRO A 50 -7.28 -5.45 -3.11
CA PRO A 50 -8.32 -6.31 -3.68
C PRO A 50 -8.43 -6.29 -5.20
N PHE A 51 -7.83 -5.30 -5.86
CA PHE A 51 -7.96 -5.07 -7.31
C PHE A 51 -6.64 -5.25 -8.06
N LYS A 52 -5.61 -5.78 -7.37
CA LYS A 52 -4.31 -6.04 -7.97
C LYS A 52 -4.32 -7.29 -8.81
N ALA A 53 -3.81 -7.16 -10.01
CA ALA A 53 -3.36 -8.26 -10.82
C ALA A 53 -1.82 -8.23 -10.89
N TYR A 54 -1.19 -9.38 -10.91
CA TYR A 54 0.25 -9.54 -10.93
C TYR A 54 0.69 -10.29 -12.19
N ARG A 55 1.76 -9.80 -12.82
CA ARG A 55 2.52 -10.65 -13.75
C ARG A 55 3.19 -11.76 -12.95
N LYS A 56 3.15 -12.99 -13.44
CA LYS A 56 3.68 -14.17 -12.74
C LYS A 56 5.12 -13.98 -12.27
N ASP A 57 5.98 -13.43 -13.13
CA ASP A 57 7.39 -13.25 -12.80
C ASP A 57 7.60 -12.15 -11.76
N CYS A 58 6.81 -11.07 -11.82
CA CYS A 58 6.79 -10.06 -10.76
C CYS A 58 6.35 -10.68 -9.42
N PHE A 59 5.27 -11.46 -9.44
CA PHE A 59 4.76 -12.14 -8.24
C PHE A 59 5.79 -13.06 -7.59
N LYS A 60 6.54 -13.83 -8.41
CA LYS A 60 7.65 -14.65 -7.93
C LYS A 60 8.80 -13.81 -7.38
N ALA A 61 9.18 -12.74 -8.10
CA ALA A 61 10.29 -11.86 -7.69
C ALA A 61 10.07 -11.21 -6.33
N ILE A 62 8.83 -10.81 -6.01
CA ILE A 62 8.48 -10.23 -4.71
C ILE A 62 8.28 -11.26 -3.59
N GLY A 63 8.40 -12.56 -3.89
CA GLY A 63 8.20 -13.65 -2.93
C GLY A 63 6.74 -13.95 -2.60
N GLY A 64 5.80 -13.63 -3.50
CA GLY A 64 4.36 -13.84 -3.33
C GLY A 64 3.71 -12.92 -2.31
N LEU A 65 2.49 -13.22 -1.89
CA LEU A 65 1.79 -12.49 -0.82
C LEU A 65 2.16 -13.08 0.55
N LYS A 66 2.38 -12.20 1.52
CA LYS A 66 2.63 -12.60 2.92
C LYS A 66 1.53 -12.12 3.83
N GLN A 67 1.18 -12.93 4.81
CA GLN A 67 0.15 -12.59 5.80
C GLN A 67 0.70 -11.55 6.79
N SER A 68 0.59 -10.28 6.43
CA SER A 68 0.96 -9.17 7.31
C SER A 68 0.15 -7.93 6.96
N ILE A 69 -0.13 -7.10 7.95
CA ILE A 69 -0.68 -5.77 7.70
C ILE A 69 0.33 -4.95 6.87
N GLY A 70 -0.16 -4.16 5.93
CA GLY A 70 0.68 -3.35 5.04
C GLY A 70 1.31 -4.12 3.88
N TRP A 71 1.04 -5.43 3.73
CA TRP A 71 1.55 -6.19 2.60
C TRP A 71 1.15 -5.60 1.25
N ASP A 72 -0.05 -5.05 1.15
CA ASP A 72 -0.55 -4.36 -0.05
C ASP A 72 0.23 -3.08 -0.42
N THR A 73 1.08 -2.62 0.50
CA THR A 73 2.07 -1.55 0.25
C THR A 73 3.45 -2.14 -0.02
N VAL A 74 3.84 -3.18 0.71
CA VAL A 74 5.15 -3.82 0.57
C VAL A 74 5.32 -4.43 -0.81
N ASP A 75 4.32 -5.13 -1.34
CA ASP A 75 4.37 -5.74 -2.66
C ASP A 75 4.65 -4.73 -3.78
N VAL A 76 4.05 -3.55 -3.71
CA VAL A 76 4.31 -2.45 -4.64
C VAL A 76 5.75 -1.94 -4.52
N LEU A 77 6.25 -1.80 -3.30
CA LEU A 77 7.62 -1.32 -3.04
C LEU A 77 8.65 -2.35 -3.50
N LEU A 78 8.40 -3.64 -3.26
CA LEU A 78 9.25 -4.72 -3.73
C LEU A 78 9.21 -4.85 -5.25
N ALA A 79 8.04 -4.75 -5.88
CA ALA A 79 7.95 -4.74 -7.33
C ALA A 79 8.82 -3.62 -7.93
N GLN A 80 8.78 -2.42 -7.36
CA GLN A 80 9.63 -1.31 -7.79
C GLN A 80 11.13 -1.58 -7.54
N TYR A 81 11.48 -2.22 -6.42
CA TYR A 81 12.85 -2.63 -6.12
C TYR A 81 13.40 -3.58 -7.18
N TYR A 82 12.60 -4.53 -7.64
CA TYR A 82 12.95 -5.49 -8.69
C TYR A 82 12.75 -4.94 -10.12
N GLY A 83 12.55 -3.62 -10.28
CA GLY A 83 12.48 -2.95 -11.58
C GLY A 83 11.13 -3.03 -12.30
N TRP A 84 10.09 -3.57 -11.64
CA TRP A 84 8.76 -3.63 -12.20
C TRP A 84 8.03 -2.29 -12.11
N LYS A 85 7.20 -2.02 -13.10
CA LYS A 85 6.29 -0.85 -13.12
C LYS A 85 4.92 -1.21 -12.55
N ILE A 86 4.32 -0.24 -11.89
CA ILE A 86 2.94 -0.32 -11.41
C ILE A 86 2.07 0.51 -12.36
N LYS A 87 0.98 -0.07 -12.86
CA LYS A 87 0.09 0.64 -13.77
C LYS A 87 -1.35 0.58 -13.27
N THR A 88 -1.95 1.74 -13.11
CA THR A 88 -3.38 1.87 -12.80
C THR A 88 -4.12 2.33 -14.05
N ASP A 89 -5.17 1.62 -14.41
CA ASP A 89 -6.11 2.08 -15.42
C ASP A 89 -7.16 2.96 -14.74
N THR A 90 -7.15 4.24 -15.06
CA THR A 90 -8.08 5.23 -14.47
C THR A 90 -9.48 5.14 -15.01
N THR A 91 -9.69 4.44 -16.13
CA THR A 91 -11.01 4.20 -16.73
C THR A 91 -11.73 3.04 -16.05
N LEU A 92 -10.98 2.09 -15.46
CA LEU A 92 -11.52 0.94 -14.74
C LEU A 92 -11.98 1.32 -13.34
N LYS A 93 -13.27 1.60 -13.19
CA LYS A 93 -13.91 1.96 -11.92
C LYS A 93 -14.45 0.71 -11.24
N VAL A 94 -13.84 0.31 -10.13
CA VAL A 94 -14.25 -0.86 -9.35
C VAL A 94 -15.07 -0.41 -8.15
N LYS A 95 -16.30 -0.93 -8.04
CA LYS A 95 -17.20 -0.66 -6.91
C LYS A 95 -16.73 -1.41 -5.68
N HIS A 96 -16.23 -0.68 -4.69
CA HIS A 96 -15.78 -1.23 -3.42
C HIS A 96 -16.92 -1.19 -2.41
N LEU A 97 -17.59 -2.33 -2.23
CA LEU A 97 -18.81 -2.44 -1.40
C LEU A 97 -18.53 -2.29 0.09
N LYS A 98 -17.29 -2.59 0.54
CA LYS A 98 -16.89 -2.49 1.95
C LYS A 98 -15.74 -1.47 2.08
N PRO A 99 -16.05 -0.18 2.33
CA PRO A 99 -15.02 0.86 2.45
C PRO A 99 -13.94 0.50 3.46
N THR A 100 -12.68 0.82 3.12
CA THR A 100 -11.52 0.53 3.97
C THR A 100 -11.58 1.35 5.26
N GLY A 101 -11.24 0.72 6.39
CA GLY A 101 -11.14 1.39 7.69
C GLY A 101 -12.46 1.65 8.41
N LYS A 102 -13.60 1.25 7.84
CA LYS A 102 -14.92 1.50 8.44
C LYS A 102 -15.16 0.72 9.75
N TYR A 103 -14.42 -0.37 9.97
CA TYR A 103 -14.50 -1.17 11.19
C TYR A 103 -13.18 -1.10 11.93
N TYR A 104 -13.09 -0.21 12.90
CA TYR A 104 -11.96 -0.13 13.82
C TYR A 104 -12.04 -1.31 14.81
N ASN A 105 -11.07 -2.22 14.72
CA ASN A 105 -10.90 -3.26 15.74
C ASN A 105 -9.81 -2.81 16.72
N PRO A 106 -10.11 -2.61 18.02
CA PRO A 106 -9.12 -2.21 19.02
C PRO A 106 -7.90 -3.13 19.10
N LYS A 107 -8.06 -4.42 18.75
CA LYS A 107 -6.95 -5.39 18.66
C LYS A 107 -5.91 -5.00 17.57
N ASN A 108 -6.34 -4.23 16.56
CA ASN A 108 -5.52 -3.85 15.42
C ASN A 108 -4.80 -2.50 15.59
N ARG A 109 -4.97 -1.84 16.73
CA ARG A 109 -4.47 -0.48 16.97
C ARG A 109 -2.95 -0.29 16.79
N PHE A 110 -2.16 -1.33 17.05
CA PHE A 110 -0.70 -1.29 16.97
C PHE A 110 -0.12 -1.80 15.65
N LEU A 111 -0.94 -2.45 14.83
CA LEU A 111 -0.48 -3.16 13.64
C LEU A 111 0.16 -2.25 12.58
N GLN A 112 -0.25 -0.97 12.52
CA GLN A 112 0.37 -0.02 11.57
C GLN A 112 1.83 0.28 11.96
N GLY A 113 2.08 0.53 13.24
CA GLY A 113 3.45 0.75 13.74
C GLY A 113 4.33 -0.50 13.60
N GLU A 114 3.77 -1.68 13.88
CA GLU A 114 4.42 -2.97 13.60
C GLU A 114 4.78 -3.11 12.12
N ALA A 115 3.86 -2.77 11.21
CA ALA A 115 4.12 -2.80 9.77
C ALA A 115 5.28 -1.88 9.38
N PHE A 116 5.39 -0.68 9.94
CA PHE A 116 6.52 0.22 9.69
C PHE A 116 7.85 -0.40 10.13
N TYR A 117 7.87 -1.07 11.28
CA TYR A 117 9.05 -1.81 11.72
C TYR A 117 9.41 -2.94 10.76
N LYS A 118 8.43 -3.79 10.42
CA LYS A 118 8.60 -4.93 9.50
C LYS A 118 9.08 -4.53 8.11
N MET A 119 8.67 -3.35 7.63
CA MET A 119 9.12 -2.74 6.36
C MET A 119 10.49 -2.03 6.47
N ARG A 120 11.17 -2.12 7.61
CA ARG A 120 12.46 -1.45 7.86
C ARG A 120 12.45 0.05 7.59
N TYR A 121 11.36 0.76 7.90
CA TYR A 121 11.28 2.22 7.72
C TYR A 121 12.28 2.99 8.58
N GLY A 122 12.70 2.42 9.72
CA GLY A 122 13.45 3.13 10.74
C GLY A 122 12.59 4.10 11.54
N PHE A 123 13.14 4.61 12.64
CA PHE A 123 12.37 5.46 13.56
C PHE A 123 11.93 6.78 12.92
N THR A 124 12.84 7.49 12.24
CA THR A 124 12.55 8.83 11.70
C THR A 124 11.40 8.85 10.70
N ILE A 125 11.40 7.90 9.74
CA ILE A 125 10.31 7.80 8.75
C ILE A 125 9.00 7.37 9.43
N THR A 126 9.08 6.46 10.42
CA THR A 126 7.93 6.06 11.23
C THR A 126 7.33 7.24 11.98
N LEU A 127 8.16 8.07 12.60
CA LEU A 127 7.72 9.27 13.32
C LEU A 127 6.99 10.25 12.38
N ILE A 128 7.59 10.56 11.22
CA ILE A 128 6.97 11.43 10.23
C ILE A 128 5.62 10.87 9.73
N ALA A 129 5.56 9.57 9.45
CA ALA A 129 4.34 8.91 9.00
C ALA A 129 3.25 8.92 10.09
N ALA A 130 3.62 8.69 11.35
CA ALA A 130 2.71 8.72 12.50
C ALA A 130 2.16 10.13 12.75
N ILE A 131 3.02 11.17 12.68
CA ILE A 131 2.61 12.57 12.79
C ILE A 131 1.61 12.92 11.68
N LYS A 132 1.98 12.65 10.40
CA LYS A 132 1.10 12.93 9.27
C LYS A 132 -0.26 12.27 9.42
N LYS A 133 -0.29 10.98 9.79
CA LYS A 133 -1.53 10.25 10.02
C LYS A 133 -2.34 10.80 11.19
N GLY A 134 -1.68 11.13 12.30
CA GLY A 134 -2.31 11.74 13.48
C GLY A 134 -3.01 13.07 13.14
N LEU A 135 -2.34 13.93 12.38
CA LEU A 135 -2.88 15.20 11.90
C LEU A 135 -4.04 14.99 10.91
N THR A 136 -3.87 14.09 9.92
CA THR A 136 -4.92 13.81 8.93
C THR A 136 -6.20 13.26 9.55
N ASN A 137 -6.06 12.42 10.57
CA ASN A 137 -7.20 11.80 11.27
C ASN A 137 -7.67 12.60 12.50
N LEU A 138 -7.04 13.74 12.80
CA LEU A 138 -7.27 14.53 14.02
C LEU A 138 -7.24 13.65 15.29
N SER A 139 -6.30 12.70 15.36
CA SER A 139 -6.24 11.68 16.40
C SER A 139 -4.84 11.50 16.95
N PHE A 140 -4.57 12.12 18.10
CA PHE A 140 -3.33 11.92 18.86
C PHE A 140 -3.15 10.46 19.30
N ILE A 141 -4.26 9.78 19.63
CA ILE A 141 -4.24 8.35 19.98
C ILE A 141 -3.70 7.50 18.84
N SER A 142 -4.04 7.82 17.59
CA SER A 142 -3.50 7.12 16.41
C SER A 142 -1.99 7.28 16.30
N PHE A 143 -1.46 8.47 16.50
CA PHE A 143 -0.03 8.75 16.56
C PHE A 143 0.69 7.90 17.63
N VAL A 144 0.19 7.94 18.86
CA VAL A 144 0.77 7.17 19.99
C VAL A 144 0.73 5.66 19.71
N ASN A 145 -0.36 5.15 19.15
CA ASN A 145 -0.52 3.73 18.84
C ASN A 145 0.48 3.26 17.75
N ASP A 146 0.73 4.08 16.74
CA ASP A 146 1.70 3.75 15.69
C ASP A 146 3.12 3.69 16.27
N LEU A 147 3.51 4.61 17.17
CA LEU A 147 4.81 4.55 17.84
C LEU A 147 4.92 3.35 18.79
N LYS A 148 3.90 3.10 19.62
CA LYS A 148 3.85 1.93 20.50
C LYS A 148 3.97 0.63 19.71
N GLY A 149 3.29 0.50 18.57
CA GLY A 149 3.39 -0.66 17.71
C GLY A 149 4.79 -0.88 17.14
N PHE A 150 5.44 0.19 16.70
CA PHE A 150 6.83 0.15 16.22
C PHE A 150 7.80 -0.31 17.31
N PHE A 151 7.74 0.29 18.48
CA PHE A 151 8.65 -0.07 19.59
C PHE A 151 8.37 -1.48 20.10
N LYS A 152 7.11 -1.90 20.24
CA LYS A 152 6.75 -3.26 20.62
C LYS A 152 7.33 -4.28 19.63
N ALA A 153 7.18 -4.05 18.33
CA ALA A 153 7.76 -4.93 17.31
C ALA A 153 9.29 -4.97 17.38
N LYS A 154 9.94 -3.82 17.64
CA LYS A 154 11.40 -3.73 17.83
C LYS A 154 11.88 -4.50 19.06
N THR A 155 11.23 -4.32 20.20
CA THR A 155 11.56 -5.02 21.46
C THR A 155 11.37 -6.53 21.33
N ASN A 156 10.28 -6.94 20.68
CA ASN A 156 9.98 -8.37 20.44
C ASN A 156 10.83 -8.97 19.31
N LYS A 157 11.71 -8.20 18.68
CA LYS A 157 12.54 -8.65 17.54
C LYS A 157 11.69 -9.30 16.44
N THR A 158 10.49 -8.73 16.19
CA THR A 158 9.55 -9.27 15.19
C THR A 158 10.24 -9.38 13.83
N GLU A 159 10.00 -10.50 13.13
CA GLU A 159 10.61 -10.78 11.84
C GLU A 159 10.30 -9.69 10.80
N TYR A 160 11.30 -9.30 10.04
CA TYR A 160 11.14 -8.34 8.96
C TYR A 160 10.47 -8.97 7.73
N LEU A 161 9.64 -8.21 7.03
CA LEU A 161 9.02 -8.61 5.77
C LEU A 161 9.97 -8.50 4.58
N VAL A 162 11.01 -7.69 4.73
CA VAL A 162 11.92 -7.30 3.66
C VAL A 162 13.37 -7.46 4.11
N SER A 163 14.26 -7.78 3.18
CA SER A 163 15.71 -7.83 3.41
C SER A 163 16.27 -6.45 3.74
N GLU A 164 17.53 -6.39 4.13
CA GLU A 164 18.19 -5.11 4.45
C GLU A 164 18.33 -4.22 3.19
N ALA A 165 18.67 -4.80 2.05
CA ALA A 165 18.81 -4.10 0.77
C ALA A 165 17.48 -3.50 0.32
N GLU A 166 16.40 -4.29 0.39
CA GLU A 166 15.03 -3.83 0.09
C GLU A 166 14.60 -2.72 1.05
N GLY A 167 14.89 -2.86 2.35
CA GLY A 167 14.61 -1.83 3.35
C GLY A 167 15.37 -0.53 3.08
N LYS A 168 16.63 -0.59 2.62
CA LYS A 168 17.42 0.58 2.22
C LYS A 168 16.77 1.30 1.03
N PHE A 169 16.33 0.54 0.03
CA PHE A 169 15.58 1.08 -1.12
C PHE A 169 14.27 1.74 -0.70
N ILE A 170 13.49 1.08 0.14
CA ILE A 170 12.22 1.59 0.68
C ILE A 170 12.44 2.92 1.39
N ARG A 171 13.44 3.00 2.28
CA ARG A 171 13.77 4.26 2.97
C ARG A 171 14.15 5.37 1.99
N LYS A 172 14.99 5.07 0.98
CA LYS A 172 15.36 6.05 -0.07
C LYS A 172 14.14 6.59 -0.80
N LEU A 173 13.21 5.71 -1.17
CA LEU A 173 11.97 6.07 -1.86
C LEU A 173 11.05 6.93 -0.97
N ARG A 174 10.92 6.58 0.32
CA ARG A 174 10.12 7.35 1.29
C ARG A 174 10.71 8.74 1.52
N TRP A 175 12.02 8.85 1.67
CA TRP A 175 12.69 10.14 1.79
C TRP A 175 12.51 11.02 0.55
N LYS A 176 12.57 10.43 -0.65
CA LYS A 176 12.28 11.17 -1.88
C LYS A 176 10.86 11.76 -1.86
N GLY A 177 9.86 10.96 -1.46
CA GLY A 177 8.49 11.42 -1.34
C GLY A 177 8.28 12.48 -0.24
N ILE A 178 8.97 12.36 0.91
CA ILE A 178 8.91 13.35 1.98
C ILE A 178 9.48 14.69 1.49
N LYS A 179 10.66 14.67 0.86
CA LYS A 179 11.30 15.89 0.33
C LYS A 179 10.45 16.59 -0.74
N SER A 180 9.84 15.84 -1.66
CA SER A 180 8.98 16.43 -2.69
C SER A 180 7.73 17.11 -2.12
N ASN A 181 7.18 16.59 -1.02
CA ASN A 181 6.00 17.19 -0.35
C ASN A 181 6.34 18.41 0.54
N ILE A 182 7.62 18.64 0.86
CA ILE A 182 8.06 19.81 1.63
C ILE A 182 8.39 20.96 0.68
N LEU A 183 8.79 20.64 -0.56
CA LEU A 183 9.22 21.61 -1.58
C LEU A 183 8.09 22.02 -2.53
N SER A 184 6.92 21.43 -2.41
CA SER A 184 5.69 21.76 -3.14
C SER A 184 4.75 22.62 -2.27
#